data_33ff17932901d4d29f59b1935b59b434
#
_entry.id   33ff17932901d4d29f59b1935b59b434
#
_cell.length_a   1.000
_cell.length_b   1.000
_cell.length_c   1.000
_cell.angle_alpha   90.00
_cell.angle_beta   90.00
_cell.angle_gamma   90.00
#
_symmetry.space_group_name_H-M   'P 1'
#
loop_
_entity.id
_entity.type
_entity.pdbx_description
1 polymer ?
#
loop_
_entity_poly.entity_id
_entity_poly.type
_entity_poly.pdbx_seq_one_letter_code
_entity_poly.pdbx_strand_id
1 'polypeptide(L)'
;MEPSNFEEFLKGRFGETLYKLYFQPYNEKVWHRNLKQVPLSWLEGKLPMPTAQEMIYNNINHVQERAFVHSSFWYEKMDGSQYIADKLAKKLNIHYNTLINKVEVCKYGGVYINDCFFDKVVFCGNIKDMVNMIDGIDLSVYKQVIADLEYHGTTSVFCEIDKNPYSWIYQPSCRHESHRIICTGNFATSNNDASILENRITATIEFTDEISKEFILDNLSRIPLHPKYIDHKYNQYTYPIQNTDTRDVIQKLKKDLAPIGFYFTGRFADWEYYNMDIAIGAAMDLCKLI
;
A
#
# COMPACT_ATOMS: atom_id res chain seq x y z
N MET A 1 -28.52 -11.57 7.52
CA MET A 1 -27.42 -11.72 8.51
C MET A 1 -26.32 -10.78 8.08
N GLU A 2 -25.74 -10.05 8.99
CA GLU A 2 -24.53 -9.29 8.71
C GLU A 2 -23.36 -10.27 8.49
N PRO A 3 -22.49 -10.01 7.51
CA PRO A 3 -21.36 -10.89 7.25
C PRO A 3 -20.37 -10.86 8.42
N SER A 4 -19.85 -12.01 8.81
CA SER A 4 -18.90 -12.14 9.92
C SER A 4 -17.43 -12.05 9.46
N ASN A 5 -17.18 -12.22 8.16
CA ASN A 5 -15.85 -12.22 7.57
C ASN A 5 -15.88 -11.77 6.09
N PHE A 6 -14.69 -11.55 5.52
CA PHE A 6 -14.53 -11.05 4.16
C PHE A 6 -15.11 -11.98 3.09
N GLU A 7 -14.97 -13.29 3.25
CA GLU A 7 -15.54 -14.26 2.30
C GLU A 7 -17.07 -14.19 2.28
N GLU A 8 -17.72 -14.19 3.44
CA GLU A 8 -19.19 -14.08 3.56
C GLU A 8 -19.68 -12.76 2.99
N PHE A 9 -18.96 -11.66 3.24
CA PHE A 9 -19.27 -10.36 2.67
C PHE A 9 -19.27 -10.41 1.14
N LEU A 10 -18.19 -10.92 0.53
CA LEU A 10 -18.07 -10.98 -0.93
C LEU A 10 -19.15 -11.87 -1.56
N LYS A 11 -19.44 -13.04 -0.98
CA LYS A 11 -20.49 -13.95 -1.46
C LYS A 11 -21.88 -13.33 -1.32
N GLY A 12 -22.17 -12.71 -0.19
CA GLY A 12 -23.45 -12.05 0.06
C GLY A 12 -23.68 -10.85 -0.84
N ARG A 13 -22.63 -10.10 -1.16
CA ARG A 13 -22.73 -8.87 -1.95
C ARG A 13 -22.74 -9.11 -3.46
N PHE A 14 -21.88 -9.99 -3.95
CA PHE A 14 -21.62 -10.19 -5.38
C PHE A 14 -22.08 -11.54 -5.92
N GLY A 15 -22.50 -12.44 -5.04
CA GLY A 15 -22.95 -13.78 -5.39
C GLY A 15 -21.80 -14.78 -5.57
N GLU A 16 -22.13 -16.06 -5.47
CA GLU A 16 -21.17 -17.17 -5.48
C GLU A 16 -20.41 -17.28 -6.80
N THR A 17 -21.04 -16.97 -7.94
CA THR A 17 -20.40 -17.07 -9.24
C THR A 17 -19.28 -16.05 -9.40
N LEU A 18 -19.55 -14.77 -9.11
CA LEU A 18 -18.55 -13.71 -9.23
C LEU A 18 -17.46 -13.86 -8.15
N TYR A 19 -17.84 -14.34 -6.96
CA TYR A 19 -16.88 -14.70 -5.92
C TYR A 19 -15.85 -15.71 -6.44
N LYS A 20 -16.28 -16.83 -6.99
CA LYS A 20 -15.38 -17.90 -7.49
C LYS A 20 -14.56 -17.51 -8.70
N LEU A 21 -15.15 -16.73 -9.62
CA LEU A 21 -14.48 -16.37 -10.87
C LEU A 21 -13.49 -15.23 -10.73
N TYR A 22 -13.70 -14.33 -9.76
CA TYR A 22 -12.91 -13.11 -9.63
C TYR A 22 -12.38 -12.87 -8.22
N PHE A 23 -13.27 -12.71 -7.23
CA PHE A 23 -12.85 -12.22 -5.92
C PHE A 23 -11.96 -13.21 -5.17
N GLN A 24 -12.31 -14.47 -5.15
CA GLN A 24 -11.54 -15.49 -4.47
C GLN A 24 -10.13 -15.62 -5.08
N PRO A 25 -9.94 -15.99 -6.36
CA PRO A 25 -8.61 -16.19 -6.90
C PRO A 25 -7.75 -14.92 -6.91
N TYR A 26 -8.36 -13.75 -7.07
CA TYR A 26 -7.64 -12.48 -6.99
C TYR A 26 -7.16 -12.19 -5.57
N ASN A 27 -8.05 -12.29 -4.58
CA ASN A 27 -7.71 -11.95 -3.20
C ASN A 27 -6.78 -12.98 -2.55
N GLU A 28 -6.87 -14.27 -2.92
CA GLU A 28 -5.92 -15.29 -2.45
C GLU A 28 -4.48 -14.97 -2.88
N LYS A 29 -4.28 -14.44 -4.09
CA LYS A 29 -2.97 -13.96 -4.56
C LYS A 29 -2.47 -12.73 -3.79
N VAL A 30 -3.38 -11.81 -3.44
CA VAL A 30 -3.01 -10.57 -2.73
C VAL A 30 -2.70 -10.83 -1.27
N TRP A 31 -3.48 -11.71 -0.62
CA TRP A 31 -3.42 -11.91 0.82
C TRP A 31 -2.60 -13.11 1.26
N HIS A 32 -2.34 -14.07 0.37
CA HIS A 32 -1.69 -15.36 0.69
C HIS A 32 -2.26 -16.02 1.96
N ARG A 33 -3.55 -15.87 2.20
CA ARG A 33 -4.27 -16.42 3.37
C ARG A 33 -5.72 -16.73 3.08
N ASN A 34 -6.34 -17.47 3.99
CA ASN A 34 -7.77 -17.74 3.93
C ASN A 34 -8.57 -16.43 4.09
N LEU A 35 -9.47 -16.14 3.15
CA LEU A 35 -10.25 -14.91 3.11
C LEU A 35 -11.20 -14.75 4.32
N LYS A 36 -11.51 -15.83 5.04
CA LYS A 36 -12.25 -15.75 6.32
C LYS A 36 -11.44 -15.05 7.42
N GLN A 37 -10.13 -14.97 7.29
CA GLN A 37 -9.24 -14.31 8.26
C GLN A 37 -8.95 -12.85 7.91
N VAL A 38 -9.41 -12.38 6.75
CA VAL A 38 -9.23 -10.98 6.34
C VAL A 38 -10.29 -10.13 7.03
N PRO A 39 -9.90 -9.06 7.77
CA PRO A 39 -10.84 -8.21 8.50
C PRO A 39 -11.77 -7.43 7.57
N LEU A 40 -13.04 -7.27 7.96
CA LEU A 40 -14.02 -6.46 7.22
C LEU A 40 -13.64 -4.97 7.18
N SER A 41 -12.96 -4.46 8.20
CA SER A 41 -12.48 -3.07 8.26
C SER A 41 -11.55 -2.69 7.11
N TRP A 42 -10.94 -3.67 6.45
CA TRP A 42 -10.14 -3.43 5.24
C TRP A 42 -10.98 -2.96 4.04
N LEU A 43 -12.27 -3.26 4.02
CA LEU A 43 -13.18 -2.93 2.90
C LEU A 43 -13.54 -1.44 2.80
N GLU A 44 -13.40 -0.70 3.88
CA GLU A 44 -13.82 0.69 3.94
C GLU A 44 -13.12 1.53 2.87
N GLY A 45 -13.91 2.06 1.91
CA GLY A 45 -13.45 2.91 0.82
C GLY A 45 -12.61 2.22 -0.27
N LYS A 46 -12.51 0.88 -0.29
CA LYS A 46 -11.63 0.16 -1.23
C LYS A 46 -12.36 -0.63 -2.32
N LEU A 47 -13.63 -0.92 -2.12
CA LEU A 47 -14.46 -1.56 -3.14
C LEU A 47 -15.63 -0.66 -3.54
N PRO A 48 -15.99 -0.60 -4.83
CA PRO A 48 -17.27 -0.02 -5.24
C PRO A 48 -18.39 -0.82 -4.58
N MET A 49 -19.35 -0.13 -3.99
CA MET A 49 -20.45 -0.73 -3.23
C MET A 49 -21.81 -0.44 -3.86
N PRO A 50 -22.03 -0.74 -5.16
CA PRO A 50 -23.31 -0.53 -5.79
C PRO A 50 -24.39 -1.40 -5.12
N THR A 51 -25.60 -0.90 -5.00
CA THR A 51 -26.74 -1.70 -4.56
C THR A 51 -27.10 -2.76 -5.60
N ALA A 52 -27.78 -3.82 -5.20
CA ALA A 52 -28.27 -4.83 -6.14
C ALA A 52 -29.18 -4.21 -7.22
N GLN A 53 -29.99 -3.21 -6.87
CA GLN A 53 -30.84 -2.47 -7.80
C GLN A 53 -30.02 -1.69 -8.82
N GLU A 54 -28.97 -0.98 -8.39
CA GLU A 54 -28.05 -0.27 -9.29
C GLU A 54 -27.31 -1.25 -10.24
N MET A 55 -26.83 -2.38 -9.71
CA MET A 55 -26.18 -3.40 -10.55
C MET A 55 -27.12 -3.93 -11.63
N ILE A 56 -28.38 -4.26 -11.27
CA ILE A 56 -29.41 -4.75 -12.21
C ILE A 56 -29.75 -3.65 -13.22
N TYR A 57 -30.01 -2.44 -12.77
CA TYR A 57 -30.33 -1.29 -13.62
C TYR A 57 -29.22 -1.00 -14.64
N ASN A 58 -27.97 -0.90 -14.15
CA ASN A 58 -26.80 -0.62 -14.99
C ASN A 58 -26.57 -1.74 -16.03
N ASN A 59 -26.76 -2.99 -15.64
CA ASN A 59 -26.61 -4.13 -16.54
C ASN A 59 -27.68 -4.13 -17.65
N ILE A 60 -28.96 -3.96 -17.29
CA ILE A 60 -30.07 -3.93 -18.27
C ILE A 60 -29.93 -2.75 -19.24
N ASN A 61 -29.50 -1.60 -18.75
CA ASN A 61 -29.39 -0.38 -19.57
C ASN A 61 -28.01 -0.19 -20.21
N HIS A 62 -27.09 -1.16 -20.09
CA HIS A 62 -25.72 -1.10 -20.57
C HIS A 62 -24.96 0.17 -20.12
N VAL A 63 -25.25 0.65 -18.90
CA VAL A 63 -24.60 1.80 -18.32
C VAL A 63 -23.19 1.38 -17.89
N GLN A 64 -22.17 2.05 -18.43
CA GLN A 64 -20.80 1.82 -17.98
C GLN A 64 -20.63 2.29 -16.55
N GLU A 65 -20.09 1.42 -15.68
CA GLU A 65 -19.71 1.77 -14.32
C GLU A 65 -18.66 2.89 -14.32
N ARG A 66 -18.94 3.98 -13.61
CA ARG A 66 -18.05 5.14 -13.46
C ARG A 66 -17.67 5.41 -12.00
N ALA A 67 -18.29 4.71 -11.06
CA ALA A 67 -18.05 4.86 -9.64
C ALA A 67 -16.87 3.98 -9.17
N PHE A 68 -15.77 3.98 -9.90
CA PHE A 68 -14.54 3.34 -9.44
C PHE A 68 -13.90 4.17 -8.34
N VAL A 69 -13.31 3.53 -7.36
CA VAL A 69 -12.57 4.17 -6.26
C VAL A 69 -11.48 5.13 -6.78
N HIS A 70 -10.92 4.82 -7.96
CA HIS A 70 -9.95 5.65 -8.67
C HIS A 70 -10.37 5.83 -10.14
N SER A 71 -11.50 6.49 -10.36
CA SER A 71 -12.02 6.75 -11.71
C SER A 71 -11.12 7.68 -12.53
N SER A 72 -10.37 8.55 -11.86
CA SER A 72 -9.36 9.43 -12.44
C SER A 72 -8.29 9.76 -11.41
N PHE A 73 -7.09 10.11 -11.89
CA PHE A 73 -5.97 10.55 -11.06
C PHE A 73 -5.09 11.51 -11.85
N TRP A 74 -4.34 12.32 -11.12
CA TRP A 74 -3.33 13.19 -11.69
C TRP A 74 -1.96 12.52 -11.63
N TYR A 75 -1.18 12.69 -12.68
CA TYR A 75 0.18 12.14 -12.76
C TYR A 75 1.11 13.16 -13.41
N GLU A 76 2.37 13.24 -12.94
CA GLU A 76 3.37 14.16 -13.52
C GLU A 76 3.82 13.65 -14.91
N LYS A 77 4.00 14.60 -15.84
CA LYS A 77 4.30 14.27 -17.23
C LYS A 77 5.74 13.79 -17.48
N MET A 78 6.70 14.22 -16.64
CA MET A 78 8.14 14.03 -16.90
C MET A 78 8.86 13.19 -15.85
N ASP A 79 8.63 13.45 -14.57
CA ASP A 79 9.47 12.96 -13.48
C ASP A 79 8.80 11.86 -12.63
N GLY A 80 7.69 11.31 -13.10
CA GLY A 80 6.97 10.25 -12.41
C GLY A 80 6.46 10.66 -11.02
N SER A 81 6.20 9.68 -10.17
CA SER A 81 5.71 9.91 -8.80
C SER A 81 6.75 10.57 -7.89
N GLN A 82 8.04 10.45 -8.21
CA GLN A 82 9.14 11.07 -7.47
C GLN A 82 9.03 12.60 -7.44
N TYR A 83 8.49 13.20 -8.50
CA TYR A 83 8.25 14.63 -8.59
C TYR A 83 7.53 15.23 -7.37
N ILE A 84 6.53 14.53 -6.82
CA ILE A 84 5.78 15.00 -5.65
C ILE A 84 6.71 15.07 -4.43
N ALA A 85 7.49 14.02 -4.18
CA ALA A 85 8.45 13.98 -3.08
C ALA A 85 9.51 15.08 -3.22
N ASP A 86 10.07 15.26 -4.41
CA ASP A 86 11.08 16.28 -4.69
C ASP A 86 10.54 17.71 -4.51
N LYS A 87 9.29 17.95 -4.91
CA LYS A 87 8.62 19.26 -4.69
C LYS A 87 8.39 19.54 -3.22
N LEU A 88 7.94 18.56 -2.45
CA LEU A 88 7.76 18.70 -1.01
C LEU A 88 9.09 18.91 -0.29
N ALA A 89 10.15 18.19 -0.70
CA ALA A 89 11.46 18.26 -0.10
C ALA A 89 12.22 19.58 -0.37
N LYS A 90 11.92 20.28 -1.47
CA LYS A 90 12.72 21.41 -2.00
C LYS A 90 13.04 22.53 -1.00
N LYS A 91 12.18 22.74 0.00
CA LYS A 91 12.34 23.82 1.00
C LYS A 91 12.69 23.29 2.39
N LEU A 92 12.94 22.00 2.51
CA LEU A 92 13.24 21.37 3.79
C LEU A 92 14.74 21.22 3.98
N ASN A 93 15.19 21.29 5.24
CA ASN A 93 16.54 20.93 5.62
C ASN A 93 16.59 19.41 5.82
N ILE A 94 17.10 18.67 4.85
CA ILE A 94 17.15 17.21 4.84
C ILE A 94 18.59 16.73 5.00
N HIS A 95 18.82 15.90 6.01
CA HIS A 95 20.08 15.23 6.24
C HIS A 95 20.01 13.81 5.67
N TYR A 96 20.46 13.63 4.44
CA TYR A 96 20.55 12.32 3.79
C TYR A 96 21.68 11.47 4.37
N ASN A 97 21.59 10.15 4.22
CA ASN A 97 22.60 9.19 4.67
C ASN A 97 22.95 9.30 6.18
N THR A 98 21.95 9.75 6.97
CA THR A 98 22.10 9.92 8.41
C THR A 98 21.41 8.77 9.13
N LEU A 99 22.22 7.87 9.69
CA LEU A 99 21.71 6.75 10.49
C LEU A 99 21.31 7.26 11.87
N ILE A 100 20.07 6.96 12.28
CA ILE A 100 19.61 7.19 13.65
C ILE A 100 19.98 5.97 14.48
N ASN A 101 20.94 6.13 15.39
CA ASN A 101 21.43 5.07 16.25
C ASN A 101 20.81 5.11 17.65
N LYS A 102 20.34 6.28 18.08
CA LYS A 102 19.83 6.51 19.42
C LYS A 102 18.65 7.48 19.39
N VAL A 103 17.60 7.10 20.10
CA VAL A 103 16.44 7.94 20.38
C VAL A 103 16.22 7.85 21.90
N GLU A 104 16.40 8.96 22.61
CA GLU A 104 16.33 8.97 24.07
C GLU A 104 15.35 10.04 24.56
N VAL A 105 14.37 9.61 25.35
CA VAL A 105 13.37 10.50 25.95
C VAL A 105 13.97 11.29 27.10
N CYS A 106 13.82 12.60 27.06
CA CYS A 106 14.25 13.48 28.14
C CYS A 106 13.29 13.44 29.33
N LYS A 107 13.81 13.38 30.53
CA LYS A 107 13.01 13.39 31.78
C LYS A 107 12.04 14.58 31.90
N TYR A 108 12.37 15.71 31.29
CA TYR A 108 11.60 16.96 31.35
C TYR A 108 10.84 17.28 30.06
N GLY A 109 10.69 16.30 29.19
CA GLY A 109 10.07 16.43 27.86
C GLY A 109 11.09 16.68 26.76
N GLY A 110 10.69 16.37 25.51
CA GLY A 110 11.56 16.38 24.35
C GLY A 110 12.36 15.09 24.18
N VAL A 111 13.08 14.99 23.09
CA VAL A 111 13.75 13.76 22.65
C VAL A 111 15.12 14.09 22.08
N TYR A 112 16.14 13.34 22.48
CA TYR A 112 17.43 13.33 21.79
C TYR A 112 17.41 12.33 20.64
N ILE A 113 17.75 12.81 19.45
CA ILE A 113 18.03 11.98 18.29
C ILE A 113 19.55 12.00 18.08
N ASN A 114 20.20 10.85 18.26
CA ASN A 114 21.63 10.80 18.46
C ASN A 114 22.03 11.77 19.59
N ASP A 115 22.80 12.83 19.29
CA ASP A 115 23.22 13.82 20.29
C ASP A 115 22.51 15.18 20.16
N CYS A 116 21.47 15.27 19.32
CA CYS A 116 20.72 16.49 19.07
C CYS A 116 19.38 16.47 19.78
N PHE A 117 19.08 17.53 20.54
CA PHE A 117 17.81 17.71 21.23
C PHE A 117 16.74 18.29 20.32
N PHE A 118 15.51 17.76 20.44
CA PHE A 118 14.31 18.22 19.76
C PHE A 118 13.13 18.27 20.74
N ASP A 119 12.39 19.39 20.72
CA ASP A 119 11.17 19.53 21.52
C ASP A 119 10.06 18.60 21.00
N LYS A 120 10.04 18.36 19.70
CA LYS A 120 9.06 17.50 19.02
C LYS A 120 9.73 16.69 17.93
N VAL A 121 9.37 15.41 17.87
CA VAL A 121 9.83 14.45 16.85
C VAL A 121 8.61 13.83 16.18
N VAL A 122 8.63 13.73 14.86
CA VAL A 122 7.63 12.98 14.08
C VAL A 122 8.33 11.82 13.38
N PHE A 123 8.06 10.62 13.83
CA PHE A 123 8.58 9.39 13.24
C PHE A 123 7.68 8.94 12.07
N CYS A 124 8.26 8.72 10.90
CA CYS A 124 7.54 8.25 9.71
C CYS A 124 8.04 6.89 9.19
N GLY A 125 8.89 6.22 9.95
CA GLY A 125 9.44 4.90 9.60
C GLY A 125 8.52 3.74 9.98
N ASN A 126 9.11 2.55 10.10
CA ASN A 126 8.37 1.35 10.48
C ASN A 126 8.23 1.28 12.01
N ILE A 127 6.99 1.16 12.51
CA ILE A 127 6.70 1.09 13.95
C ILE A 127 7.38 -0.11 14.63
N LYS A 128 7.66 -1.20 13.90
CA LYS A 128 8.37 -2.38 14.41
C LYS A 128 9.80 -2.03 14.84
N ASP A 129 10.43 -1.07 14.18
CA ASP A 129 11.75 -0.57 14.53
C ASP A 129 11.66 0.45 15.69
N MET A 130 10.66 1.33 15.63
CA MET A 130 10.47 2.45 16.56
C MET A 130 10.46 2.01 18.03
N VAL A 131 9.65 1.00 18.38
CA VAL A 131 9.51 0.57 19.79
C VAL A 131 10.77 -0.06 20.38
N ASN A 132 11.72 -0.42 19.53
CA ASN A 132 13.00 -1.00 19.93
C ASN A 132 14.14 0.02 19.98
N MET A 133 13.98 1.19 19.34
CA MET A 133 15.03 2.22 19.29
C MET A 133 14.83 3.35 20.31
N ILE A 134 13.68 3.44 20.99
CA ILE A 134 13.38 4.48 21.97
C ILE A 134 13.80 4.02 23.36
N ASP A 135 14.72 4.77 23.96
CA ASP A 135 15.17 4.62 25.34
C ASP A 135 14.55 5.71 26.26
N GLY A 136 14.53 5.46 27.57
CA GLY A 136 14.05 6.43 28.57
C GLY A 136 12.56 6.38 28.85
N ILE A 137 11.81 5.47 28.19
CA ILE A 137 10.39 5.19 28.46
C ILE A 137 10.14 3.67 28.38
N ASP A 138 9.28 3.17 29.26
CA ASP A 138 8.91 1.74 29.23
C ASP A 138 7.83 1.48 28.17
N LEU A 139 8.23 0.84 27.07
CA LEU A 139 7.36 0.39 25.98
C LEU A 139 7.18 -1.13 25.95
N SER A 140 7.54 -1.85 27.01
CA SER A 140 7.52 -3.32 27.08
C SER A 140 6.14 -3.90 26.73
N VAL A 141 5.06 -3.24 27.15
CA VAL A 141 3.67 -3.67 26.87
C VAL A 141 3.31 -3.63 25.39
N TYR A 142 4.05 -2.88 24.56
CA TYR A 142 3.82 -2.76 23.13
C TYR A 142 4.72 -3.66 22.28
N LYS A 143 5.92 -4.02 22.80
CA LYS A 143 6.97 -4.69 22.00
C LYS A 143 6.48 -5.99 21.35
N GLN A 144 5.83 -6.87 22.12
CA GLN A 144 5.37 -8.14 21.57
C GLN A 144 4.24 -7.95 20.56
N VAL A 145 3.22 -7.16 20.88
CA VAL A 145 2.07 -6.92 19.98
C VAL A 145 2.52 -6.28 18.66
N ILE A 146 3.48 -5.35 18.72
CA ILE A 146 4.03 -4.70 17.53
C ILE A 146 4.96 -5.66 16.75
N ALA A 147 5.73 -6.51 17.45
CA ALA A 147 6.53 -7.53 16.79
C ALA A 147 5.67 -8.53 16.00
N ASP A 148 4.48 -8.85 16.49
CA ASP A 148 3.53 -9.78 15.88
C ASP A 148 2.71 -9.17 14.73
N LEU A 149 2.83 -7.86 14.47
CA LEU A 149 2.17 -7.21 13.34
C LEU A 149 2.64 -7.82 12.01
N GLU A 150 1.70 -8.22 11.19
CA GLU A 150 1.94 -8.89 9.92
C GLU A 150 1.92 -7.90 8.75
N TYR A 151 2.66 -8.22 7.69
CA TYR A 151 2.72 -7.43 6.47
C TYR A 151 2.99 -8.34 5.27
N HIS A 152 2.68 -7.83 4.07
CA HIS A 152 3.16 -8.42 2.82
C HIS A 152 4.13 -7.47 2.13
N GLY A 153 5.14 -8.07 1.51
CA GLY A 153 5.97 -7.42 0.52
C GLY A 153 5.38 -7.51 -0.88
N THR A 154 6.01 -6.83 -1.83
CA THR A 154 5.63 -6.89 -3.24
C THR A 154 6.88 -6.95 -4.10
N THR A 155 6.92 -7.92 -5.00
CA THR A 155 7.87 -7.94 -6.11
C THR A 155 7.25 -7.20 -7.28
N SER A 156 7.83 -6.06 -7.64
CA SER A 156 7.49 -5.25 -8.81
C SER A 156 8.39 -5.64 -9.96
N VAL A 157 7.81 -6.17 -11.03
CA VAL A 157 8.52 -6.58 -12.24
C VAL A 157 8.29 -5.57 -13.34
N PHE A 158 9.35 -4.91 -13.78
CA PHE A 158 9.31 -3.93 -14.87
C PHE A 158 9.38 -4.64 -16.21
N CYS A 159 8.44 -4.33 -17.08
CA CYS A 159 8.26 -4.98 -18.37
C CYS A 159 7.92 -3.98 -19.48
N GLU A 160 8.18 -4.37 -20.71
CA GLU A 160 7.45 -3.88 -21.87
C GLU A 160 6.24 -4.80 -22.12
N ILE A 161 5.08 -4.23 -22.43
CA ILE A 161 3.87 -4.96 -22.79
C ILE A 161 3.28 -4.41 -24.09
N ASP A 162 2.37 -5.15 -24.72
CA ASP A 162 1.62 -4.65 -25.86
C ASP A 162 0.83 -3.41 -25.48
N LYS A 163 0.79 -2.42 -26.38
CA LYS A 163 0.05 -1.17 -26.21
C LYS A 163 -1.43 -1.46 -26.01
N ASN A 164 -2.03 -0.83 -25.02
CA ASN A 164 -3.43 -1.00 -24.64
C ASN A 164 -3.98 0.30 -24.02
N PRO A 165 -5.30 0.47 -23.87
CA PRO A 165 -5.89 1.70 -23.34
C PRO A 165 -6.05 1.71 -21.82
N TYR A 166 -5.59 0.69 -21.09
CA TYR A 166 -5.87 0.54 -19.66
C TYR A 166 -4.82 1.24 -18.79
N SER A 167 -5.24 1.68 -17.60
CA SER A 167 -4.33 2.13 -16.53
C SER A 167 -3.88 0.95 -15.67
N TRP A 168 -4.82 0.08 -15.31
CA TRP A 168 -4.58 -1.13 -14.50
C TRP A 168 -5.35 -2.31 -15.06
N ILE A 169 -4.79 -3.50 -14.91
CA ILE A 169 -5.44 -4.75 -15.24
C ILE A 169 -5.29 -5.68 -14.05
N TYR A 170 -6.41 -6.03 -13.41
CA TYR A 170 -6.44 -7.01 -12.33
C TYR A 170 -6.40 -8.43 -12.89
N GLN A 171 -5.67 -9.32 -12.21
CA GLN A 171 -5.30 -10.64 -12.73
C GLN A 171 -5.87 -11.77 -11.84
N PRO A 172 -7.15 -12.15 -11.97
CA PRO A 172 -7.73 -13.26 -11.21
C PRO A 172 -7.35 -14.65 -11.75
N SER A 173 -6.73 -14.75 -12.93
CA SER A 173 -6.39 -16.03 -13.57
C SER A 173 -5.45 -16.88 -12.71
N CYS A 174 -5.80 -18.14 -12.46
CA CYS A 174 -4.95 -19.11 -11.74
C CYS A 174 -3.78 -19.65 -12.59
N ARG A 175 -3.59 -19.17 -13.83
CA ARG A 175 -2.49 -19.62 -14.70
C ARG A 175 -1.13 -19.04 -14.29
N HIS A 176 -1.11 -17.98 -13.52
CA HIS A 176 0.07 -17.26 -13.05
C HIS A 176 -0.22 -16.60 -11.69
N GLU A 177 0.82 -16.24 -10.96
CA GLU A 177 0.71 -15.71 -9.60
C GLU A 177 0.65 -14.17 -9.53
N SER A 178 0.88 -13.45 -10.64
CA SER A 178 0.71 -12.00 -10.62
C SER A 178 -0.74 -11.62 -10.34
N HIS A 179 -0.92 -10.57 -9.54
CA HIS A 179 -2.25 -10.09 -9.19
C HIS A 179 -2.66 -8.82 -9.95
N ARG A 180 -1.69 -8.07 -10.52
CA ARG A 180 -1.97 -6.80 -11.19
C ARG A 180 -0.91 -6.45 -12.25
N ILE A 181 -1.36 -5.84 -13.35
CA ILE A 181 -0.51 -5.11 -14.31
C ILE A 181 -0.85 -3.63 -14.15
N ILE A 182 0.14 -2.79 -13.94
CA ILE A 182 0.06 -1.33 -13.95
C ILE A 182 0.65 -0.87 -15.27
N CYS A 183 -0.16 -0.30 -16.16
CA CYS A 183 0.27 0.16 -17.47
C CYS A 183 0.94 1.54 -17.36
N THR A 184 2.08 1.61 -16.68
CA THR A 184 2.78 2.85 -16.31
C THR A 184 3.11 3.73 -17.51
N GLY A 185 3.36 3.15 -18.67
CA GLY A 185 3.62 3.88 -19.92
C GLY A 185 2.42 4.67 -20.44
N ASN A 186 1.19 4.36 -19.98
CA ASN A 186 0.00 5.14 -20.30
C ASN A 186 -0.19 6.36 -19.39
N PHE A 187 0.51 6.45 -18.25
CA PHE A 187 0.38 7.55 -17.30
C PHE A 187 1.08 8.81 -17.81
N ALA A 188 2.29 8.63 -18.38
CA ALA A 188 3.05 9.70 -19.01
C ALA A 188 3.95 9.12 -20.12
N THR A 189 4.16 9.89 -21.18
CA THR A 189 5.04 9.48 -22.28
C THR A 189 6.47 9.26 -21.80
N SER A 190 6.94 10.05 -20.84
CA SER A 190 8.26 9.94 -20.22
C SER A 190 8.51 8.64 -19.44
N ASN A 191 7.46 7.90 -19.13
CA ASN A 191 7.61 6.57 -18.51
C ASN A 191 8.01 5.49 -19.52
N ASN A 192 7.96 5.80 -20.82
CA ASN A 192 8.44 4.89 -21.86
C ASN A 192 9.86 5.28 -22.26
N ASP A 193 10.75 4.31 -22.36
CA ASP A 193 12.08 4.51 -22.92
C ASP A 193 11.98 4.88 -24.41
N ALA A 194 12.90 5.72 -24.90
CA ALA A 194 12.94 6.14 -26.30
C ALA A 194 13.19 4.97 -27.28
N SER A 195 13.72 3.86 -26.80
CA SER A 195 13.95 2.63 -27.60
C SER A 195 12.74 1.71 -27.70
N ILE A 196 11.67 1.99 -26.93
CA ILE A 196 10.44 1.16 -26.96
C ILE A 196 9.76 1.28 -28.31
N LEU A 197 9.38 0.15 -28.88
CA LEU A 197 8.66 0.07 -30.17
C LEU A 197 7.28 0.78 -30.05
N GLU A 198 6.82 1.40 -31.14
CA GLU A 198 5.58 2.19 -31.17
C GLU A 198 4.34 1.41 -30.72
N ASN A 199 4.32 0.09 -30.89
CA ASN A 199 3.24 -0.79 -30.46
C ASN A 199 3.42 -1.36 -29.04
N ARG A 200 4.38 -0.86 -28.26
CA ARG A 200 4.68 -1.30 -26.89
C ARG A 200 4.60 -0.13 -25.91
N ILE A 201 4.42 -0.46 -24.64
CA ILE A 201 4.50 0.48 -23.50
C ILE A 201 5.19 -0.18 -22.31
N THR A 202 5.73 0.63 -21.39
CA THR A 202 6.21 0.14 -20.12
C THR A 202 5.05 -0.24 -19.19
N ALA A 203 5.28 -1.25 -18.37
CA ALA A 203 4.35 -1.68 -17.33
C ALA A 203 5.11 -2.20 -16.12
N THR A 204 4.43 -2.18 -14.98
CA THR A 204 4.85 -2.88 -13.77
C THR A 204 3.88 -4.02 -13.49
N ILE A 205 4.39 -5.24 -13.38
CA ILE A 205 3.62 -6.43 -13.02
C ILE A 205 3.93 -6.76 -11.57
N GLU A 206 2.90 -6.91 -10.75
CA GLU A 206 3.08 -7.10 -9.31
C GLU A 206 2.75 -8.53 -8.87
N PHE A 207 3.62 -9.02 -8.00
CA PHE A 207 3.49 -10.29 -7.29
C PHE A 207 3.57 -10.02 -5.78
N THR A 208 2.83 -10.80 -5.00
CA THR A 208 2.93 -10.75 -3.55
C THR A 208 4.18 -11.46 -3.10
N ASP A 209 4.87 -10.88 -2.10
CA ASP A 209 6.10 -11.35 -1.48
C ASP A 209 7.33 -11.42 -2.43
N GLU A 210 8.43 -11.97 -1.92
CA GLU A 210 9.68 -12.12 -2.65
C GLU A 210 9.65 -13.38 -3.51
N ILE A 211 9.96 -13.24 -4.79
CA ILE A 211 10.00 -14.35 -5.75
C ILE A 211 11.28 -14.31 -6.58
N SER A 212 11.73 -15.49 -7.02
CA SER A 212 12.96 -15.60 -7.82
C SER A 212 12.75 -15.13 -9.27
N LYS A 213 13.84 -14.74 -9.92
CA LYS A 213 13.82 -14.35 -11.33
C LYS A 213 13.32 -15.47 -12.23
N GLU A 214 13.68 -16.72 -11.96
CA GLU A 214 13.23 -17.90 -12.70
C GLU A 214 11.72 -18.04 -12.61
N PHE A 215 11.15 -17.87 -11.41
CA PHE A 215 9.71 -17.89 -11.18
C PHE A 215 8.99 -16.74 -11.90
N ILE A 216 9.60 -15.53 -11.90
CA ILE A 216 9.08 -14.39 -12.67
C ILE A 216 8.98 -14.74 -14.14
N LEU A 217 10.07 -15.21 -14.77
CA LEU A 217 10.12 -15.49 -16.19
C LEU A 217 9.12 -16.59 -16.62
N ASP A 218 8.97 -17.63 -15.80
CA ASP A 218 7.96 -18.68 -16.03
C ASP A 218 6.54 -18.08 -16.02
N ASN A 219 6.23 -17.25 -15.02
CA ASN A 219 4.92 -16.61 -14.92
C ASN A 219 4.65 -15.64 -16.08
N LEU A 220 5.64 -14.82 -16.48
CA LEU A 220 5.48 -13.86 -17.59
C LEU A 220 5.04 -14.52 -18.90
N SER A 221 5.46 -15.76 -19.14
CA SER A 221 5.04 -16.53 -20.33
C SER A 221 3.53 -16.81 -20.41
N ARG A 222 2.83 -16.72 -19.28
CA ARG A 222 1.39 -17.03 -19.14
C ARG A 222 0.54 -15.79 -18.89
N ILE A 223 1.16 -14.62 -18.74
CA ILE A 223 0.50 -13.33 -18.52
C ILE A 223 0.11 -12.72 -19.88
N PRO A 224 -1.08 -12.12 -20.02
CA PRO A 224 -1.50 -11.48 -21.26
C PRO A 224 -0.65 -10.25 -21.61
N LEU A 225 -0.78 -9.76 -22.85
CA LEU A 225 -0.06 -8.61 -23.41
C LEU A 225 1.44 -8.86 -23.63
N HIS A 226 1.87 -10.11 -23.72
CA HIS A 226 3.21 -10.56 -24.09
C HIS A 226 4.32 -9.77 -23.36
N PRO A 227 4.37 -9.80 -22.03
CA PRO A 227 5.34 -9.02 -21.26
C PRO A 227 6.76 -9.47 -21.56
N LYS A 228 7.65 -8.50 -21.79
CA LYS A 228 9.08 -8.69 -21.92
C LYS A 228 9.76 -8.15 -20.66
N TYR A 229 10.45 -9.00 -19.94
CA TYR A 229 11.17 -8.66 -18.71
C TYR A 229 12.25 -7.60 -18.97
N ILE A 230 12.29 -6.59 -18.10
CA ILE A 230 13.37 -5.59 -18.05
C ILE A 230 14.17 -5.78 -16.75
N ASP A 231 13.52 -5.65 -15.60
CA ASP A 231 14.11 -5.74 -14.27
C ASP A 231 13.05 -6.04 -13.22
N HIS A 232 13.44 -6.26 -11.98
CA HIS A 232 12.50 -6.40 -10.86
C HIS A 232 13.09 -5.89 -9.55
N LYS A 233 12.22 -5.51 -8.64
CA LYS A 233 12.60 -5.10 -7.30
C LYS A 233 11.61 -5.63 -6.28
N TYR A 234 12.10 -6.23 -5.20
CA TYR A 234 11.32 -6.57 -4.04
C TYR A 234 11.30 -5.42 -3.03
N ASN A 235 10.12 -5.09 -2.53
CA ASN A 235 9.90 -4.18 -1.41
C ASN A 235 9.25 -4.97 -0.29
N GLN A 236 9.97 -5.20 0.79
CA GLN A 236 9.53 -6.00 1.93
C GLN A 236 8.28 -5.41 2.61
N TYR A 237 8.26 -4.11 2.82
CA TYR A 237 7.18 -3.42 3.52
C TYR A 237 6.28 -2.68 2.52
N THR A 238 5.23 -3.35 2.04
CA THR A 238 4.29 -2.76 1.08
C THR A 238 2.88 -2.67 1.65
N TYR A 239 2.38 -3.73 2.25
CA TYR A 239 1.01 -3.84 2.74
C TYR A 239 0.99 -4.21 4.22
N PRO A 240 0.70 -3.26 5.14
CA PRO A 240 0.43 -3.59 6.53
C PRO A 240 -0.87 -4.37 6.64
N ILE A 241 -0.85 -5.46 7.40
CA ILE A 241 -2.03 -6.28 7.67
C ILE A 241 -2.56 -5.89 9.04
N GLN A 242 -3.82 -5.54 9.10
CA GLN A 242 -4.49 -5.21 10.35
C GLN A 242 -5.17 -6.44 10.94
N ASN A 243 -4.99 -6.62 12.24
CA ASN A 243 -5.79 -7.51 13.07
C ASN A 243 -6.84 -6.70 13.83
N THR A 244 -7.75 -7.35 14.53
CA THR A 244 -8.89 -6.72 15.22
C THR A 244 -8.46 -5.58 16.15
N ASP A 245 -7.36 -5.76 16.89
CA ASP A 245 -6.93 -4.82 17.94
C ASP A 245 -5.79 -3.87 17.50
N THR A 246 -5.34 -3.98 16.25
CA THR A 246 -4.15 -3.22 15.77
C THR A 246 -4.37 -1.72 15.94
N ARG A 247 -5.50 -1.18 15.54
CA ARG A 247 -5.80 0.25 15.63
C ARG A 247 -5.80 0.75 17.06
N ASP A 248 -6.41 0.00 17.97
CA ASP A 248 -6.49 0.40 19.39
C ASP A 248 -5.12 0.45 20.05
N VAL A 249 -4.26 -0.53 19.77
CA VAL A 249 -2.88 -0.58 20.24
C VAL A 249 -2.08 0.62 19.73
N ILE A 250 -2.17 0.92 18.42
CA ILE A 250 -1.48 2.06 17.81
C ILE A 250 -1.98 3.39 18.39
N GLN A 251 -3.28 3.58 18.57
CA GLN A 251 -3.85 4.79 19.13
C GLN A 251 -3.46 4.97 20.62
N LYS A 252 -3.36 3.89 21.37
CA LYS A 252 -2.88 3.95 22.76
C LYS A 252 -1.41 4.37 22.81
N LEU A 253 -0.56 3.77 21.96
CA LEU A 253 0.85 4.13 21.87
C LEU A 253 1.04 5.61 21.49
N LYS A 254 0.24 6.14 20.55
CA LYS A 254 0.25 7.59 20.22
C LYS A 254 -0.04 8.46 21.43
N LYS A 255 -1.04 8.10 22.23
CA LYS A 255 -1.42 8.85 23.43
C LYS A 255 -0.32 8.81 24.50
N ASP A 256 0.36 7.68 24.65
CA ASP A 256 1.43 7.51 25.64
C ASP A 256 2.72 8.27 25.25
N LEU A 257 3.00 8.44 23.94
CA LEU A 257 4.19 9.13 23.45
C LEU A 257 3.99 10.64 23.23
N ALA A 258 2.77 11.10 22.98
CA ALA A 258 2.49 12.52 22.71
C ALA A 258 2.96 13.48 23.86
N PRO A 259 2.78 13.16 25.16
CA PRO A 259 3.20 14.05 26.25
C PRO A 259 4.71 14.32 26.29
N ILE A 260 5.53 13.43 25.73
CA ILE A 260 6.99 13.59 25.67
C ILE A 260 7.45 14.28 24.38
N GLY A 261 6.53 14.74 23.52
CA GLY A 261 6.85 15.37 22.24
C GLY A 261 7.20 14.39 21.13
N PHE A 262 6.94 13.10 21.32
CA PHE A 262 7.17 12.09 20.27
C PHE A 262 5.86 11.70 19.57
N TYR A 263 5.80 11.96 18.30
CA TYR A 263 4.66 11.70 17.43
C TYR A 263 5.05 10.74 16.31
N PHE A 264 4.08 10.10 15.69
CA PHE A 264 4.35 9.29 14.50
C PHE A 264 3.15 9.26 13.54
N THR A 265 3.45 9.16 12.25
CA THR A 265 2.47 9.04 11.17
C THR A 265 3.10 8.40 9.93
N GLY A 266 2.27 7.87 9.05
CA GLY A 266 2.71 7.23 7.81
C GLY A 266 2.25 5.76 7.73
N ARG A 267 2.28 5.19 6.51
CA ARG A 267 1.71 3.86 6.25
C ARG A 267 2.17 2.79 7.25
N PHE A 268 3.45 2.70 7.57
CA PHE A 268 4.02 1.70 8.48
C PHE A 268 4.26 2.23 9.91
N ALA A 269 4.15 3.52 10.15
CA ALA A 269 4.11 4.09 11.48
C ALA A 269 2.71 3.96 12.08
N ASP A 270 1.67 4.26 11.32
CA ASP A 270 0.27 4.12 11.72
C ASP A 270 -0.26 2.70 11.55
N TRP A 271 0.48 1.83 10.86
CA TRP A 271 0.06 0.49 10.44
C TRP A 271 -1.26 0.52 9.67
N GLU A 272 -1.43 1.51 8.76
CA GLU A 272 -2.63 1.73 7.97
C GLU A 272 -2.33 1.65 6.47
N TYR A 273 -3.30 1.19 5.70
CA TYR A 273 -3.17 1.19 4.26
C TYR A 273 -3.40 2.58 3.69
N TYR A 274 -2.36 3.41 3.69
CA TYR A 274 -2.40 4.75 3.11
C TYR A 274 -1.93 4.77 1.66
N ASN A 275 -2.70 5.40 0.78
CA ASN A 275 -2.19 5.94 -0.48
C ASN A 275 -1.47 7.26 -0.19
N MET A 276 -0.76 7.83 -1.19
CA MET A 276 0.02 9.07 -0.99
C MET A 276 -0.82 10.24 -0.51
N ASP A 277 -2.03 10.41 -1.04
CA ASP A 277 -2.98 11.46 -0.64
C ASP A 277 -3.41 11.32 0.83
N ILE A 278 -3.74 10.12 1.26
CA ILE A 278 -4.11 9.86 2.65
C ILE A 278 -2.91 10.05 3.59
N ALA A 279 -1.71 9.62 3.18
CA ALA A 279 -0.50 9.84 3.98
C ALA A 279 -0.19 11.33 4.17
N ILE A 280 -0.34 12.13 3.11
CA ILE A 280 -0.20 13.60 3.17
C ILE A 280 -1.29 14.20 4.09
N GLY A 281 -2.55 13.77 3.93
CA GLY A 281 -3.67 14.20 4.78
C GLY A 281 -3.41 13.91 6.26
N ALA A 282 -2.96 12.70 6.60
CA ALA A 282 -2.63 12.31 7.97
C ALA A 282 -1.50 13.18 8.56
N ALA A 283 -0.47 13.50 7.77
CA ALA A 283 0.59 14.41 8.19
C ALA A 283 0.07 15.83 8.42
N MET A 284 -0.82 16.35 7.54
CA MET A 284 -1.44 17.67 7.72
C MET A 284 -2.33 17.72 8.97
N ASP A 285 -3.05 16.65 9.28
CA ASP A 285 -3.88 16.58 10.48
C ASP A 285 -3.00 16.51 11.75
N LEU A 286 -1.92 15.75 11.72
CA LEU A 286 -0.96 15.75 12.82
C LEU A 286 -0.37 17.15 13.05
N CYS A 287 0.00 17.89 12.02
CA CYS A 287 0.52 19.25 12.13
C CYS A 287 -0.45 20.27 12.80
N LYS A 288 -1.75 19.98 12.78
CA LYS A 288 -2.74 20.80 13.52
C LYS A 288 -2.78 20.52 15.02
N LEU A 289 -2.26 19.37 15.43
CA LEU A 289 -2.29 18.90 16.83
C LEU A 289 -1.01 19.23 17.59
N ILE A 290 0.11 19.49 16.88
CA ILE A 290 1.44 19.67 17.45
C ILE A 290 1.95 21.16 17.33
#